data_7a6c699a14bb49e5ee59b4106e13f49c
#
_entry.id   7a6c699a14bb49e5ee59b4106e13f49c
#
_cell.length_a   1.000
_cell.length_b   1.000
_cell.length_c   1.000
_cell.angle_alpha   90.00
_cell.angle_beta   90.00
_cell.angle_gamma   90.00
#
_symmetry.space_group_name_H-M   'P 1'
#
loop_
_entity.id
_entity.type
_entity.pdbx_description
1 polymer ?
#
loop_
_entity_poly.entity_id
_entity_poly.type
_entity_poly.pdbx_seq_one_letter_code
_entity_poly.pdbx_strand_id
1 'polypeptide(L)'
;MLNQRFCQYFQEKFFENDDENFHKFLNTIEKPILRTIRIKPGKEKVVRERLEQDGWILNPTEIPRMYQMDRRADFNPFERRLGMTMDHLAGNFYIQELAAAHPVNLLADGRIHHEEFLILDMASSPGGKTTQLAEYFPNSFIVANEPSRERIPQLLQNLERMHTPNVAITLYPGQQWRHFHEIFDRILLDAPCSGEGTLYKGTDAVKNWHIKSIRQIANLQKKLIVSALTALKVGGEMVYSTCALNDLENEGILAYISEKYGE
;
A
#
# COMPACT_ATOMS: atom_id res chain seq x y z
N MET A 1 11.50 7.29 -22.19
CA MET A 1 12.56 6.23 -22.21
C MET A 1 12.90 5.90 -20.78
N LEU A 2 12.95 4.61 -20.44
CA LEU A 2 13.40 4.13 -19.14
C LEU A 2 14.89 4.47 -18.92
N ASN A 3 15.27 4.60 -17.65
CA ASN A 3 16.65 4.91 -17.28
C ASN A 3 17.58 3.73 -17.64
N GLN A 4 18.67 4.01 -18.35
CA GLN A 4 19.60 2.98 -18.82
C GLN A 4 20.22 2.16 -17.67
N ARG A 5 20.53 2.80 -16.52
CA ARG A 5 21.07 2.12 -15.34
C ARG A 5 20.06 1.17 -14.69
N PHE A 6 18.78 1.55 -14.70
CA PHE A 6 17.68 0.69 -14.28
C PHE A 6 17.62 -0.57 -15.16
N CYS A 7 17.57 -0.37 -16.49
CA CYS A 7 17.51 -1.48 -17.43
C CYS A 7 18.69 -2.43 -17.25
N GLN A 8 19.91 -1.90 -17.19
CA GLN A 8 21.12 -2.71 -17.03
C GLN A 8 21.08 -3.51 -15.72
N TYR A 9 20.76 -2.87 -14.59
CA TYR A 9 20.70 -3.55 -13.30
C TYR A 9 19.70 -4.72 -13.30
N PHE A 10 18.48 -4.49 -13.81
CA PHE A 10 17.45 -5.53 -13.81
C PHE A 10 17.80 -6.67 -14.78
N GLN A 11 18.29 -6.35 -15.97
CA GLN A 11 18.68 -7.34 -16.97
C GLN A 11 19.82 -8.26 -16.46
N GLU A 12 20.87 -7.68 -15.88
CA GLU A 12 21.99 -8.44 -15.32
C GLU A 12 21.60 -9.28 -14.11
N LYS A 13 20.80 -8.70 -13.19
CA LYS A 13 20.53 -9.29 -11.88
C LYS A 13 19.42 -10.35 -11.91
N PHE A 14 18.35 -10.12 -12.69
CA PHE A 14 17.14 -10.96 -12.63
C PHE A 14 16.87 -11.76 -13.91
N PHE A 15 17.51 -11.39 -14.99
CA PHE A 15 17.27 -12.04 -16.28
C PHE A 15 18.50 -12.73 -16.86
N GLU A 16 19.66 -12.66 -16.20
CA GLU A 16 20.90 -13.30 -16.63
C GLU A 16 21.25 -13.03 -18.12
N ASN A 17 20.89 -11.81 -18.59
CA ASN A 17 20.95 -11.35 -19.97
C ASN A 17 20.00 -12.08 -20.95
N ASP A 18 18.92 -12.68 -20.46
CA ASP A 18 17.81 -13.16 -21.28
C ASP A 18 16.98 -11.96 -21.81
N ASP A 19 17.32 -11.53 -23.02
CA ASP A 19 16.71 -10.35 -23.65
C ASP A 19 15.20 -10.51 -23.87
N GLU A 20 14.72 -11.70 -24.20
CA GLU A 20 13.30 -11.94 -24.46
C GLU A 20 12.46 -11.75 -23.21
N ASN A 21 12.83 -12.37 -22.11
CA ASN A 21 12.11 -12.24 -20.84
C ASN A 21 12.27 -10.84 -20.24
N PHE A 22 13.42 -10.21 -20.42
CA PHE A 22 13.61 -8.82 -20.02
C PHE A 22 12.69 -7.85 -20.79
N HIS A 23 12.53 -8.01 -22.10
CA HIS A 23 11.58 -7.20 -22.87
C HIS A 23 10.13 -7.45 -22.45
N LYS A 24 9.74 -8.69 -22.14
CA LYS A 24 8.41 -8.99 -21.58
C LYS A 24 8.18 -8.28 -20.24
N PHE A 25 9.18 -8.27 -19.36
CA PHE A 25 9.16 -7.53 -18.10
C PHE A 25 8.94 -6.04 -18.32
N LEU A 26 9.76 -5.39 -19.17
CA LEU A 26 9.64 -3.96 -19.46
C LEU A 26 8.24 -3.60 -20.00
N ASN A 27 7.74 -4.39 -20.95
CA ASN A 27 6.40 -4.20 -21.49
C ASN A 27 5.29 -4.39 -20.45
N THR A 28 5.53 -5.19 -19.42
CA THR A 28 4.54 -5.47 -18.37
C THR A 28 4.49 -4.36 -17.32
N ILE A 29 5.64 -3.85 -16.87
CA ILE A 29 5.70 -2.82 -15.81
C ILE A 29 5.17 -1.44 -16.27
N GLU A 30 5.08 -1.20 -17.57
CA GLU A 30 4.52 0.03 -18.13
C GLU A 30 3.02 -0.10 -18.49
N LYS A 31 2.44 -1.31 -18.49
CA LYS A 31 1.03 -1.50 -18.81
C LYS A 31 0.13 -0.92 -17.72
N PRO A 32 -0.83 -0.07 -18.10
CA PRO A 32 -1.85 0.38 -17.17
C PRO A 32 -2.58 -0.81 -16.56
N ILE A 33 -2.73 -0.79 -15.24
CA ILE A 33 -3.58 -1.77 -14.53
C ILE A 33 -5.01 -1.24 -14.42
N LEU A 34 -5.96 -2.16 -14.39
CA LEU A 34 -7.35 -1.78 -14.17
C LEU A 34 -7.52 -1.24 -12.75
N ARG A 35 -8.36 -0.22 -12.64
CA ARG A 35 -8.67 0.39 -11.33
C ARG A 35 -9.44 -0.61 -10.49
N THR A 36 -9.16 -0.58 -9.21
CA THR A 36 -9.93 -1.32 -8.21
C THR A 36 -10.51 -0.36 -7.18
N ILE A 37 -11.62 -0.77 -6.58
CA ILE A 37 -12.22 -0.10 -5.44
C ILE A 37 -12.36 -1.08 -4.28
N ARG A 38 -12.24 -0.57 -3.07
CA ARG A 38 -12.58 -1.27 -1.84
C ARG A 38 -13.87 -0.69 -1.29
N ILE A 39 -14.93 -1.49 -1.22
CA ILE A 39 -16.21 -1.07 -0.69
C ILE A 39 -16.22 -1.27 0.84
N LYS A 40 -16.72 -0.26 1.55
CA LYS A 40 -16.83 -0.27 3.02
C LYS A 40 -17.74 -1.43 3.49
N PRO A 41 -17.43 -2.09 4.62
CA PRO A 41 -18.29 -3.12 5.20
C PRO A 41 -19.75 -2.68 5.32
N GLY A 42 -20.67 -3.55 4.91
CA GLY A 42 -22.12 -3.29 4.94
C GLY A 42 -22.65 -2.36 3.85
N LYS A 43 -21.79 -1.85 2.95
CA LYS A 43 -22.20 -0.97 1.83
C LYS A 43 -22.21 -1.66 0.47
N GLU A 44 -21.78 -2.91 0.37
CA GLU A 44 -21.52 -3.60 -0.89
C GLU A 44 -22.75 -3.63 -1.81
N LYS A 45 -23.90 -4.04 -1.29
CA LYS A 45 -25.12 -4.16 -2.11
C LYS A 45 -25.50 -2.81 -2.74
N VAL A 46 -25.61 -1.78 -1.92
CA VAL A 46 -26.07 -0.44 -2.36
C VAL A 46 -25.07 0.21 -3.32
N VAL A 47 -23.76 0.12 -3.01
CA VAL A 47 -22.72 0.71 -3.85
C VAL A 47 -22.65 0.01 -5.19
N ARG A 48 -22.70 -1.33 -5.22
CA ARG A 48 -22.70 -2.09 -6.45
C ARG A 48 -23.89 -1.74 -7.34
N GLU A 49 -25.12 -1.79 -6.80
CA GLU A 49 -26.33 -1.46 -7.54
C GLU A 49 -26.26 -0.06 -8.19
N ARG A 50 -25.76 0.95 -7.47
CA ARG A 50 -25.60 2.32 -7.99
C ARG A 50 -24.51 2.43 -9.06
N LEU A 51 -23.36 1.82 -8.83
CA LEU A 51 -22.28 1.84 -9.80
C LEU A 51 -22.64 1.08 -11.09
N GLU A 52 -23.36 -0.04 -10.97
CA GLU A 52 -23.85 -0.81 -12.13
C GLU A 52 -24.91 -0.01 -12.92
N GLN A 53 -25.78 0.75 -12.25
CA GLN A 53 -26.71 1.71 -12.91
C GLN A 53 -25.95 2.83 -13.62
N ASP A 54 -24.81 3.26 -13.08
CA ASP A 54 -23.92 4.24 -13.67
C ASP A 54 -23.01 3.65 -14.77
N GLY A 55 -23.26 2.39 -15.21
CA GLY A 55 -22.55 1.73 -16.31
C GLY A 55 -21.19 1.14 -15.94
N TRP A 56 -20.90 0.98 -14.65
CA TRP A 56 -19.70 0.27 -14.21
C TRP A 56 -19.94 -1.23 -14.16
N ILE A 57 -18.90 -2.00 -14.45
CA ILE A 57 -18.83 -3.44 -14.27
C ILE A 57 -17.89 -3.70 -13.10
N LEU A 58 -18.37 -4.42 -12.07
CA LEU A 58 -17.61 -4.71 -10.87
C LEU A 58 -17.28 -6.21 -10.85
N ASN A 59 -16.02 -6.53 -11.17
CA ASN A 59 -15.50 -7.89 -11.12
C ASN A 59 -14.88 -8.13 -9.73
N PRO A 60 -15.34 -9.13 -8.96
CA PRO A 60 -14.77 -9.43 -7.65
C PRO A 60 -13.31 -9.86 -7.79
N THR A 61 -12.51 -9.51 -6.78
CA THR A 61 -11.11 -9.94 -6.66
C THR A 61 -10.96 -10.98 -5.56
N GLU A 62 -9.74 -11.49 -5.36
CA GLU A 62 -9.40 -12.40 -4.26
C GLU A 62 -9.45 -11.74 -2.87
N ILE A 63 -9.39 -10.38 -2.80
CA ILE A 63 -9.52 -9.65 -1.54
C ILE A 63 -11.01 -9.33 -1.29
N PRO A 64 -11.57 -9.69 -0.14
CA PRO A 64 -12.96 -9.39 0.19
C PRO A 64 -13.31 -7.91 0.03
N ARG A 65 -14.49 -7.64 -0.54
CA ARG A 65 -15.01 -6.29 -0.79
C ARG A 65 -14.19 -5.44 -1.77
N MET A 66 -13.22 -6.04 -2.46
CA MET A 66 -12.51 -5.37 -3.55
C MET A 66 -13.01 -5.82 -4.91
N TYR A 67 -13.18 -4.85 -5.78
CA TYR A 67 -13.72 -5.06 -7.12
C TYR A 67 -12.84 -4.36 -8.14
N GLN A 68 -12.48 -5.10 -9.19
CA GLN A 68 -11.86 -4.55 -10.37
C GLN A 68 -12.94 -3.87 -11.23
N MET A 69 -12.64 -2.65 -11.65
CA MET A 69 -13.60 -1.79 -12.32
C MET A 69 -13.39 -1.80 -13.82
N ASP A 70 -14.47 -2.05 -14.54
CA ASP A 70 -14.54 -1.90 -16.00
C ASP A 70 -15.74 -1.03 -16.38
N ARG A 71 -15.84 -0.64 -17.64
CA ARG A 71 -16.94 0.18 -18.18
C ARG A 71 -17.70 -0.57 -19.26
N ARG A 72 -19.01 -0.44 -19.23
CA ARG A 72 -19.85 -0.88 -20.34
C ARG A 72 -19.52 -0.05 -21.59
N ALA A 73 -19.46 -0.71 -22.75
CA ALA A 73 -19.08 -0.08 -24.02
C ALA A 73 -20.05 1.02 -24.49
N ASP A 74 -21.31 0.96 -24.05
CA ASP A 74 -22.36 1.92 -24.36
C ASP A 74 -22.34 3.20 -23.48
N PHE A 75 -21.42 3.28 -22.49
CA PHE A 75 -21.28 4.44 -21.63
C PHE A 75 -20.16 5.38 -22.09
N ASN A 76 -20.41 6.68 -22.02
CA ASN A 76 -19.41 7.69 -22.33
C ASN A 76 -18.29 7.65 -21.27
N PRO A 77 -17.01 7.43 -21.65
CA PRO A 77 -15.90 7.33 -20.71
C PRO A 77 -15.61 8.63 -19.95
N PHE A 78 -16.12 9.77 -20.42
CA PHE A 78 -15.95 11.08 -19.76
C PHE A 78 -17.04 11.40 -18.75
N GLU A 79 -18.15 10.66 -18.76
CA GLU A 79 -19.24 10.82 -17.81
C GLU A 79 -18.96 10.02 -16.52
N ARG A 80 -19.26 10.63 -15.38
CA ARG A 80 -19.26 10.01 -14.05
C ARG A 80 -17.96 9.27 -13.69
N ARG A 81 -16.87 10.02 -13.55
CA ARG A 81 -15.60 9.48 -13.02
C ARG A 81 -15.82 8.91 -11.60
N LEU A 82 -15.23 7.75 -11.29
CA LEU A 82 -15.36 7.09 -9.98
C LEU A 82 -15.17 8.05 -8.79
N GLY A 83 -14.14 8.90 -8.84
CA GLY A 83 -13.85 9.87 -7.79
C GLY A 83 -14.87 11.02 -7.66
N MET A 84 -15.82 11.15 -8.59
CA MET A 84 -16.88 12.16 -8.58
C MET A 84 -18.26 11.58 -8.23
N THR A 85 -18.35 10.28 -7.98
CA THR A 85 -19.60 9.64 -7.57
C THR A 85 -19.97 10.04 -6.14
N MET A 86 -21.26 10.10 -5.85
CA MET A 86 -21.73 10.39 -4.50
C MET A 86 -21.23 9.36 -3.49
N ASP A 87 -21.15 8.10 -3.88
CA ASP A 87 -20.64 7.03 -3.00
C ASP A 87 -19.15 7.19 -2.69
N HIS A 88 -18.34 7.70 -3.63
CA HIS A 88 -16.94 8.05 -3.32
C HIS A 88 -16.84 9.24 -2.37
N LEU A 89 -17.59 10.31 -2.64
CA LEU A 89 -17.59 11.51 -1.81
C LEU A 89 -18.10 11.23 -0.40
N ALA A 90 -19.09 10.33 -0.27
CA ALA A 90 -19.64 9.87 1.01
C ALA A 90 -18.77 8.83 1.73
N GLY A 91 -17.61 8.44 1.18
CA GLY A 91 -16.71 7.47 1.78
C GLY A 91 -17.27 6.04 1.84
N ASN A 92 -18.21 5.69 0.96
CA ASN A 92 -18.74 4.33 0.87
C ASN A 92 -17.76 3.36 0.18
N PHE A 93 -16.80 3.88 -0.58
CA PHE A 93 -15.68 3.11 -1.12
C PHE A 93 -14.41 3.95 -1.24
N TYR A 94 -13.27 3.27 -1.27
CA TYR A 94 -11.95 3.83 -1.53
C TYR A 94 -11.43 3.32 -2.89
N ILE A 95 -10.89 4.21 -3.72
CA ILE A 95 -10.17 3.81 -4.94
C ILE A 95 -8.77 3.38 -4.53
N GLN A 96 -8.51 2.08 -4.52
CA GLN A 96 -7.26 1.49 -4.06
C GLN A 96 -6.80 0.41 -5.03
N GLU A 97 -5.54 0.38 -5.34
CA GLU A 97 -4.96 -0.69 -6.13
C GLU A 97 -4.98 -2.00 -5.37
N LEU A 98 -5.21 -3.10 -6.08
CA LEU A 98 -5.28 -4.43 -5.51
C LEU A 98 -3.97 -4.78 -4.77
N ALA A 99 -2.82 -4.56 -5.41
CA ALA A 99 -1.52 -4.77 -4.80
C ALA A 99 -1.32 -3.95 -3.51
N ALA A 100 -1.82 -2.71 -3.48
CA ALA A 100 -1.72 -1.86 -2.28
C ALA A 100 -2.64 -2.29 -1.13
N ALA A 101 -3.63 -3.15 -1.40
CA ALA A 101 -4.54 -3.68 -0.38
C ALA A 101 -4.06 -4.99 0.25
N HIS A 102 -3.19 -5.74 -0.43
CA HIS A 102 -2.66 -7.01 0.06
C HIS A 102 -1.98 -6.94 1.44
N PRO A 103 -1.13 -5.93 1.75
CA PRO A 103 -0.46 -5.89 3.04
C PRO A 103 -1.42 -5.87 4.24
N VAL A 104 -2.50 -5.10 4.16
CA VAL A 104 -3.52 -5.07 5.21
C VAL A 104 -4.34 -6.36 5.22
N ASN A 105 -4.69 -6.89 4.03
CA ASN A 105 -5.40 -8.16 3.95
C ASN A 105 -4.60 -9.31 4.57
N LEU A 106 -3.28 -9.31 4.38
CA LEU A 106 -2.37 -10.27 5.00
C LEU A 106 -2.34 -10.10 6.52
N LEU A 107 -2.15 -8.85 7.01
CA LEU A 107 -2.11 -8.55 8.45
C LEU A 107 -3.43 -8.89 9.16
N ALA A 108 -4.55 -8.83 8.43
CA ALA A 108 -5.89 -9.14 8.93
C ALA A 108 -6.34 -10.58 8.62
N ASP A 109 -5.47 -11.42 8.04
CA ASP A 109 -5.81 -12.79 7.64
C ASP A 109 -7.13 -12.88 6.83
N GLY A 110 -7.36 -11.87 5.97
CA GLY A 110 -8.52 -11.78 5.10
C GLY A 110 -9.87 -11.55 5.77
N ARG A 111 -9.93 -11.33 7.09
CA ARG A 111 -11.17 -11.24 7.88
C ARG A 111 -11.25 -9.97 8.74
N ILE A 112 -12.45 -9.64 9.18
CA ILE A 112 -12.68 -8.57 10.16
C ILE A 112 -12.45 -9.13 11.56
N HIS A 113 -11.63 -8.41 12.33
CA HIS A 113 -11.34 -8.71 13.73
C HIS A 113 -12.15 -7.82 14.65
N HIS A 114 -12.81 -8.41 15.64
CA HIS A 114 -13.57 -7.68 16.65
C HIS A 114 -12.83 -7.55 18.00
N GLU A 115 -11.65 -8.13 18.08
CA GLU A 115 -10.74 -7.98 19.20
C GLU A 115 -10.16 -6.54 19.23
N GLU A 116 -9.76 -6.10 20.40
CA GLU A 116 -9.13 -4.80 20.62
C GLU A 116 -7.60 -4.93 20.49
N PHE A 117 -7.03 -4.30 19.48
CA PHE A 117 -5.60 -4.20 19.26
C PHE A 117 -5.14 -2.75 19.28
N LEU A 118 -3.90 -2.52 19.66
CA LEU A 118 -3.18 -1.28 19.35
C LEU A 118 -2.33 -1.52 18.11
N ILE A 119 -2.64 -0.81 17.04
CA ILE A 119 -2.04 -1.03 15.70
C ILE A 119 -1.24 0.20 15.29
N LEU A 120 -0.04 0.01 14.77
CA LEU A 120 0.76 1.08 14.16
C LEU A 120 0.75 0.93 12.62
N ASP A 121 0.30 1.96 11.93
CA ASP A 121 0.59 2.18 10.52
C ASP A 121 1.76 3.17 10.44
N MET A 122 2.95 2.66 10.15
CA MET A 122 4.21 3.40 10.36
C MET A 122 4.52 4.44 9.27
N ALA A 123 3.84 4.35 8.11
CA ALA A 123 4.00 5.26 6.97
C ALA A 123 2.65 5.47 6.25
N SER A 124 1.72 6.15 6.91
CA SER A 124 0.29 6.08 6.64
C SER A 124 -0.20 6.79 5.39
N SER A 125 0.48 7.88 4.97
CA SER A 125 -0.04 8.71 3.87
C SER A 125 0.04 7.98 2.52
N PRO A 126 -1.01 8.04 1.69
CA PRO A 126 -2.17 8.93 1.75
C PRO A 126 -3.39 8.42 2.55
N GLY A 127 -3.32 7.29 3.26
CA GLY A 127 -4.39 6.78 4.11
C GLY A 127 -5.17 5.58 3.55
N GLY A 128 -4.80 5.06 2.38
CA GLY A 128 -5.48 3.91 1.78
C GLY A 128 -5.39 2.65 2.64
N LYS A 129 -4.19 2.34 3.14
CA LYS A 129 -3.95 1.20 4.04
C LYS A 129 -4.48 1.48 5.45
N THR A 130 -4.31 2.71 5.96
CA THR A 130 -4.84 3.13 7.26
C THR A 130 -6.35 2.97 7.34
N THR A 131 -7.09 3.46 6.32
CA THR A 131 -8.56 3.31 6.26
C THR A 131 -8.97 1.86 6.11
N GLN A 132 -8.17 1.05 5.43
CA GLN A 132 -8.40 -0.40 5.32
C GLN A 132 -8.19 -1.09 6.68
N LEU A 133 -7.14 -0.74 7.42
CA LEU A 133 -6.94 -1.23 8.81
C LEU A 133 -8.16 -0.90 9.68
N ALA A 134 -8.68 0.34 9.61
CA ALA A 134 -9.86 0.74 10.39
C ALA A 134 -11.11 -0.08 10.04
N GLU A 135 -11.25 -0.53 8.81
CA GLU A 135 -12.35 -1.41 8.38
C GLU A 135 -12.18 -2.87 8.82
N TYR A 136 -10.96 -3.37 8.86
CA TYR A 136 -10.67 -4.75 9.26
C TYR A 136 -10.57 -4.92 10.77
N PHE A 137 -10.26 -3.84 11.50
CA PHE A 137 -10.09 -3.80 12.95
C PHE A 137 -10.97 -2.71 13.60
N PRO A 138 -12.31 -2.83 13.50
CA PRO A 138 -13.22 -1.74 13.90
C PRO A 138 -13.20 -1.41 15.40
N ASN A 139 -12.83 -2.36 16.26
CA ASN A 139 -12.74 -2.17 17.72
C ASN A 139 -11.32 -1.81 18.19
N SER A 140 -10.36 -1.80 17.29
CA SER A 140 -8.95 -1.52 17.59
C SER A 140 -8.63 -0.03 17.48
N PHE A 141 -7.56 0.41 18.13
CA PHE A 141 -7.04 1.76 17.99
C PHE A 141 -5.83 1.78 17.06
N ILE A 142 -5.84 2.66 16.07
CA ILE A 142 -4.81 2.74 15.05
C ILE A 142 -4.03 4.04 15.20
N VAL A 143 -2.73 3.93 15.34
CA VAL A 143 -1.79 5.05 15.29
C VAL A 143 -1.30 5.17 13.85
N ALA A 144 -1.78 6.18 13.16
CA ALA A 144 -1.40 6.50 11.79
C ALA A 144 -0.22 7.48 11.81
N ASN A 145 0.98 6.99 11.53
CA ASN A 145 2.18 7.82 11.58
C ASN A 145 2.58 8.32 10.18
N GLU A 146 2.78 9.63 10.06
CA GLU A 146 3.32 10.25 8.85
C GLU A 146 4.28 11.39 9.24
N PRO A 147 5.59 11.23 9.03
CA PRO A 147 6.57 12.24 9.43
C PRO A 147 6.55 13.51 8.58
N SER A 148 6.01 13.48 7.36
CA SER A 148 5.93 14.63 6.47
C SER A 148 4.67 15.45 6.72
N ARG A 149 4.86 16.69 7.23
CA ARG A 149 3.74 17.62 7.45
C ARG A 149 2.98 17.95 6.16
N GLU A 150 3.66 17.94 5.03
CA GLU A 150 3.05 18.23 3.72
C GLU A 150 2.06 17.13 3.27
N ARG A 151 2.23 15.90 3.76
CA ARG A 151 1.38 14.76 3.42
C ARG A 151 0.19 14.58 4.38
N ILE A 152 0.21 15.24 5.55
CA ILE A 152 -0.87 15.16 6.54
C ILE A 152 -2.23 15.61 6.00
N PRO A 153 -2.36 16.72 5.25
CA PRO A 153 -3.67 17.14 4.74
C PRO A 153 -4.36 16.06 3.89
N GLN A 154 -3.59 15.36 3.04
CA GLN A 154 -4.15 14.27 2.23
C GLN A 154 -4.56 13.05 3.07
N LEU A 155 -3.74 12.71 4.07
CA LEU A 155 -4.09 11.65 5.02
C LEU A 155 -5.37 11.98 5.77
N LEU A 156 -5.44 13.17 6.37
CA LEU A 156 -6.61 13.63 7.13
C LEU A 156 -7.87 13.63 6.27
N GLN A 157 -7.83 14.20 5.07
CA GLN A 157 -8.97 14.22 4.14
C GLN A 157 -9.49 12.81 3.84
N ASN A 158 -8.60 11.84 3.65
CA ASN A 158 -9.02 10.46 3.39
C ASN A 158 -9.59 9.77 4.63
N LEU A 159 -9.03 10.02 5.82
CA LEU A 159 -9.56 9.48 7.08
C LEU A 159 -10.96 10.06 7.39
N GLU A 160 -11.14 11.36 7.22
CA GLU A 160 -12.44 12.03 7.39
C GLU A 160 -13.47 11.51 6.39
N ARG A 161 -13.13 11.47 5.10
CA ARG A 161 -14.02 10.98 4.05
C ARG A 161 -14.44 9.52 4.28
N MET A 162 -13.52 8.68 4.75
CA MET A 162 -13.80 7.27 5.03
C MET A 162 -14.43 7.04 6.43
N HIS A 163 -14.63 8.11 7.22
CA HIS A 163 -15.20 8.02 8.57
C HIS A 163 -14.50 6.97 9.45
N THR A 164 -13.23 7.22 9.76
CA THR A 164 -12.39 6.34 10.58
C THR A 164 -12.20 6.91 11.99
N PRO A 165 -13.15 6.71 12.93
CA PRO A 165 -13.12 7.33 14.25
C PRO A 165 -12.05 6.75 15.19
N ASN A 166 -11.53 5.59 14.88
CA ASN A 166 -10.57 4.82 15.68
C ASN A 166 -9.12 5.05 15.26
N VAL A 167 -8.82 6.16 14.56
CA VAL A 167 -7.48 6.48 14.06
C VAL A 167 -6.99 7.80 14.66
N ALA A 168 -5.77 7.80 15.22
CA ALA A 168 -5.05 9.02 15.60
C ALA A 168 -3.80 9.21 14.74
N ILE A 169 -3.54 10.47 14.32
CA ILE A 169 -2.38 10.82 13.50
C ILE A 169 -1.21 11.22 14.39
N THR A 170 -0.01 10.74 14.07
CA THR A 170 1.25 11.18 14.67
C THR A 170 2.24 11.64 13.59
N LEU A 171 3.13 12.58 13.96
CA LEU A 171 4.17 13.13 13.09
C LEU A 171 5.56 12.71 13.61
N TYR A 172 5.73 11.45 13.88
CA TYR A 172 6.95 10.95 14.50
C TYR A 172 7.91 10.41 13.43
N PRO A 173 9.21 10.75 13.47
CA PRO A 173 10.18 10.07 12.61
C PRO A 173 10.14 8.56 12.87
N GLY A 174 9.94 7.75 11.82
CA GLY A 174 9.70 6.31 11.98
C GLY A 174 10.80 5.59 12.77
N GLN A 175 12.06 6.06 12.67
CA GLN A 175 13.19 5.48 13.41
C GLN A 175 13.09 5.71 14.93
N GLN A 176 12.28 6.65 15.39
CA GLN A 176 12.14 6.96 16.82
C GLN A 176 11.14 6.03 17.52
N TRP A 177 10.35 5.23 16.79
CA TRP A 177 9.48 4.22 17.39
C TRP A 177 10.26 3.16 18.17
N ARG A 178 11.56 3.01 17.95
CA ARG A 178 12.46 2.18 18.77
C ARG A 178 12.52 2.54 20.25
N HIS A 179 12.05 3.73 20.64
CA HIS A 179 11.98 4.15 22.04
C HIS A 179 10.73 3.65 22.76
N PHE A 180 9.81 3.05 22.02
CA PHE A 180 8.60 2.42 22.52
C PHE A 180 8.77 0.91 22.41
N HIS A 181 8.93 0.22 23.53
CA HIS A 181 9.19 -1.22 23.55
C HIS A 181 7.89 -1.99 23.75
N GLU A 182 7.62 -2.95 22.87
CA GLU A 182 6.55 -3.96 23.00
C GLU A 182 5.17 -3.35 23.31
N ILE A 183 4.77 -2.30 22.58
CA ILE A 183 3.48 -1.64 22.83
C ILE A 183 2.42 -1.96 21.79
N PHE A 184 2.78 -2.29 20.55
CA PHE A 184 1.83 -2.57 19.48
C PHE A 184 1.57 -4.07 19.32
N ASP A 185 0.30 -4.43 19.17
CA ASP A 185 -0.10 -5.79 18.87
C ASP A 185 0.14 -6.15 17.40
N ARG A 186 -0.04 -5.14 16.52
CA ARG A 186 0.16 -5.29 15.08
C ARG A 186 0.85 -4.06 14.51
N ILE A 187 1.72 -4.27 13.52
CA ILE A 187 2.41 -3.18 12.83
C ILE A 187 2.32 -3.40 11.32
N LEU A 188 1.91 -2.35 10.61
CA LEU A 188 2.05 -2.24 9.16
C LEU A 188 3.21 -1.29 8.85
N LEU A 189 4.22 -1.78 8.16
CA LEU A 189 5.31 -0.98 7.60
C LEU A 189 5.27 -1.06 6.07
N ASP A 190 4.43 -0.20 5.46
CA ASP A 190 4.50 0.08 4.02
C ASP A 190 5.63 1.07 3.78
N ALA A 191 6.83 0.54 3.60
CA ALA A 191 8.06 1.30 3.72
C ALA A 191 8.23 2.31 2.58
N PRO A 192 8.77 3.51 2.86
CA PRO A 192 9.21 4.41 1.79
C PRO A 192 10.23 3.68 0.92
N CYS A 193 10.01 3.67 -0.39
CA CYS A 193 10.76 2.85 -1.34
C CYS A 193 11.04 3.60 -2.64
N SER A 194 11.82 2.99 -3.53
CA SER A 194 12.16 3.53 -4.85
C SER A 194 10.97 3.69 -5.79
N GLY A 195 9.89 2.93 -5.57
CA GLY A 195 8.65 3.07 -6.32
C GLY A 195 8.67 2.49 -7.73
N GLU A 196 9.59 1.62 -8.05
CA GLU A 196 9.77 1.03 -9.39
C GLU A 196 8.50 0.31 -9.88
N GLY A 197 7.76 -0.33 -8.98
CA GLY A 197 6.48 -0.99 -9.29
C GLY A 197 5.32 -0.03 -9.59
N THR A 198 5.57 1.30 -9.61
CA THR A 198 4.53 2.31 -9.93
C THR A 198 4.67 2.92 -11.32
N LEU A 199 5.53 2.38 -12.18
CA LEU A 199 5.83 2.90 -13.52
C LEU A 199 4.59 3.01 -14.41
N TYR A 200 3.68 2.06 -14.33
CA TYR A 200 2.40 2.10 -15.06
C TYR A 200 1.53 3.33 -14.76
N LYS A 201 1.81 4.06 -13.68
CA LYS A 201 1.13 5.33 -13.35
C LYS A 201 1.70 6.53 -14.11
N GLY A 202 2.69 6.33 -14.96
CA GLY A 202 3.43 7.41 -15.61
C GLY A 202 4.27 8.23 -14.62
N THR A 203 4.71 7.62 -13.51
CA THR A 203 5.57 8.28 -12.52
C THR A 203 6.99 8.43 -13.02
N ASP A 204 7.69 9.43 -12.49
CA ASP A 204 9.12 9.63 -12.71
C ASP A 204 10.01 8.74 -11.81
N ALA A 205 9.43 7.69 -11.19
CA ALA A 205 10.10 6.85 -10.19
C ALA A 205 11.48 6.35 -10.62
N VAL A 206 11.63 5.94 -11.89
CA VAL A 206 12.91 5.47 -12.42
C VAL A 206 13.69 6.50 -13.24
N LYS A 207 13.17 7.71 -13.42
CA LYS A 207 13.83 8.72 -14.25
C LYS A 207 15.27 9.04 -13.77
N ASN A 208 15.42 9.15 -12.46
CA ASN A 208 16.69 9.40 -11.80
C ASN A 208 17.21 8.18 -11.04
N TRP A 209 16.82 6.99 -11.48
CA TRP A 209 17.20 5.74 -10.81
C TRP A 209 18.72 5.57 -10.76
N HIS A 210 19.23 5.29 -9.57
CA HIS A 210 20.64 5.07 -9.34
C HIS A 210 20.84 4.15 -8.13
N ILE A 211 21.71 3.16 -8.27
CA ILE A 211 21.98 2.17 -7.22
C ILE A 211 22.40 2.77 -5.86
N LYS A 212 23.07 3.93 -5.86
CA LYS A 212 23.41 4.63 -4.60
C LYS A 212 22.16 5.12 -3.87
N SER A 213 21.16 5.66 -4.61
CA SER A 213 19.90 6.10 -4.03
C SER A 213 19.12 4.91 -3.47
N ILE A 214 19.08 3.78 -4.20
CA ILE A 214 18.45 2.55 -3.74
C ILE A 214 19.09 2.07 -2.43
N ARG A 215 20.42 2.03 -2.34
CA ARG A 215 21.15 1.66 -1.11
C ARG A 215 20.83 2.61 0.06
N GLN A 216 20.65 3.90 -0.19
CA GLN A 216 20.26 4.86 0.86
C GLN A 216 18.84 4.57 1.39
N ILE A 217 17.90 4.28 0.49
CA ILE A 217 16.53 3.91 0.83
C ILE A 217 16.53 2.59 1.61
N ALA A 218 17.23 1.55 1.13
CA ALA A 218 17.35 0.28 1.84
C ALA A 218 17.95 0.44 3.25
N ASN A 219 18.94 1.33 3.43
CA ASN A 219 19.49 1.64 4.75
C ASN A 219 18.47 2.36 5.67
N LEU A 220 17.57 3.18 5.12
CA LEU A 220 16.47 3.74 5.88
C LEU A 220 15.48 2.64 6.28
N GLN A 221 15.09 1.78 5.35
CA GLN A 221 14.17 0.66 5.60
C GLN A 221 14.70 -0.29 6.69
N LYS A 222 16.01 -0.61 6.70
CA LYS A 222 16.66 -1.37 7.78
C LYS A 222 16.47 -0.73 9.15
N LYS A 223 16.53 0.60 9.25
CA LYS A 223 16.29 1.33 10.51
C LYS A 223 14.83 1.31 10.90
N LEU A 224 13.92 1.43 9.91
CA LEU A 224 12.48 1.42 10.14
C LEU A 224 12.01 0.06 10.63
N ILE A 225 12.42 -1.03 9.97
CA ILE A 225 12.00 -2.38 10.35
C ILE A 225 12.52 -2.77 11.75
N VAL A 226 13.75 -2.38 12.10
CA VAL A 226 14.27 -2.56 13.47
C VAL A 226 13.45 -1.78 14.50
N SER A 227 13.06 -0.54 14.18
CA SER A 227 12.19 0.25 15.05
C SER A 227 10.80 -0.36 15.20
N ALA A 228 10.25 -0.90 14.12
CA ALA A 228 8.97 -1.60 14.15
C ALA A 228 9.04 -2.85 15.02
N LEU A 229 10.05 -3.70 14.83
CA LEU A 229 10.25 -4.92 15.64
C LEU A 229 10.46 -4.61 17.12
N THR A 230 11.14 -3.51 17.45
CA THR A 230 11.32 -3.08 18.85
C THR A 230 10.00 -2.64 19.50
N ALA A 231 9.13 -1.99 18.71
CA ALA A 231 7.84 -1.50 19.17
C ALA A 231 6.74 -2.57 19.18
N LEU A 232 6.96 -3.69 18.49
CA LEU A 232 6.05 -4.82 18.40
C LEU A 232 6.12 -5.66 19.69
N LYS A 233 4.96 -6.02 20.24
CA LYS A 233 4.87 -6.95 21.38
C LYS A 233 5.43 -8.33 21.00
N VAL A 234 5.92 -9.05 22.00
CA VAL A 234 6.20 -10.48 21.85
C VAL A 234 4.90 -11.22 21.48
N GLY A 235 4.93 -11.99 20.39
CA GLY A 235 3.74 -12.64 19.84
C GLY A 235 2.86 -11.73 18.98
N GLY A 236 3.25 -10.47 18.79
CA GLY A 236 2.58 -9.55 17.85
C GLY A 236 2.91 -9.89 16.39
N GLU A 237 2.17 -9.30 15.47
CA GLU A 237 2.31 -9.55 14.04
C GLU A 237 2.69 -8.27 13.28
N MET A 238 3.59 -8.41 12.31
CA MET A 238 4.00 -7.30 11.45
C MET A 238 3.97 -7.69 9.98
N VAL A 239 3.52 -6.77 9.14
CA VAL A 239 3.68 -6.87 7.69
C VAL A 239 4.61 -5.74 7.21
N TYR A 240 5.65 -6.15 6.48
CA TYR A 240 6.52 -5.26 5.72
C TYR A 240 6.12 -5.31 4.25
N SER A 241 5.96 -4.15 3.62
CA SER A 241 5.66 -4.05 2.19
C SER A 241 6.41 -2.91 1.53
N THR A 242 6.66 -3.05 0.23
CA THR A 242 7.20 -1.99 -0.63
C THR A 242 6.52 -2.02 -1.99
N CYS A 243 6.63 -0.94 -2.74
CA CYS A 243 6.36 -0.93 -4.17
C CYS A 243 7.65 -0.94 -5.01
N ALA A 244 8.78 -1.37 -4.43
CA ALA A 244 10.03 -1.60 -5.14
C ALA A 244 10.03 -2.96 -5.83
N LEU A 245 10.82 -3.08 -6.91
CA LEU A 245 11.02 -4.34 -7.64
C LEU A 245 12.44 -4.90 -7.43
N ASN A 246 13.35 -4.12 -6.84
CA ASN A 246 14.73 -4.54 -6.62
C ASN A 246 14.88 -5.38 -5.34
N ASP A 247 15.90 -6.23 -5.34
CA ASP A 247 16.22 -7.13 -4.23
C ASP A 247 16.77 -6.41 -2.98
N LEU A 248 17.38 -5.24 -3.12
CA LEU A 248 17.95 -4.51 -1.98
C LEU A 248 16.92 -4.03 -0.99
N GLU A 249 15.74 -3.65 -1.50
CA GLU A 249 14.62 -3.14 -0.71
C GLU A 249 13.65 -4.25 -0.26
N ASN A 250 13.76 -5.45 -0.82
CA ASN A 250 12.91 -6.61 -0.53
C ASN A 250 13.72 -7.72 0.17
N GLU A 251 14.28 -8.66 -0.57
CA GLU A 251 15.01 -9.80 -0.03
C GLU A 251 16.22 -9.39 0.84
N GLY A 252 16.89 -8.28 0.49
CA GLY A 252 18.01 -7.73 1.25
C GLY A 252 17.61 -7.19 2.62
N ILE A 253 16.35 -6.75 2.79
CA ILE A 253 15.82 -6.37 4.11
C ILE A 253 15.52 -7.61 4.94
N LEU A 254 14.91 -8.63 4.34
CA LEU A 254 14.64 -9.90 5.03
C LEU A 254 15.92 -10.58 5.47
N ALA A 255 16.91 -10.67 4.59
CA ALA A 255 18.23 -11.23 4.92
C ALA A 255 18.92 -10.48 6.08
N TYR A 256 18.82 -9.14 6.10
CA TYR A 256 19.36 -8.34 7.20
C TYR A 256 18.68 -8.64 8.54
N ILE A 257 17.37 -8.86 8.54
CA ILE A 257 16.62 -9.18 9.77
C ILE A 257 16.95 -10.59 10.24
N SER A 258 16.97 -11.57 9.35
CA SER A 258 17.35 -12.95 9.67
C SER A 258 18.77 -13.03 10.24
N GLU A 259 19.75 -12.33 9.64
CA GLU A 259 21.11 -12.25 10.16
C GLU A 259 21.18 -11.64 11.58
N LYS A 260 20.37 -10.62 11.83
CA LYS A 260 20.42 -9.86 13.08
C LYS A 260 19.67 -10.50 14.25
N TYR A 261 18.53 -11.15 13.99
CA TYR A 261 17.63 -11.66 15.03
C TYR A 261 17.45 -13.18 15.02
N GLY A 262 18.00 -13.86 14.02
CA GLY A 262 17.76 -15.28 13.78
C GLY A 262 16.46 -15.54 13.03
N GLU A 263 16.21 -16.82 12.73
CA GLU A 263 14.96 -17.28 12.12
C GLU A 263 13.78 -17.25 13.09
#